data_c7d49711b9542817553f7fe1c8657246
#
_entry.id   c7d49711b9542817553f7fe1c8657246
#
_cell.length_a   1.000
_cell.length_b   1.000
_cell.length_c   1.000
_cell.angle_alpha   90.00
_cell.angle_beta   90.00
_cell.angle_gamma   90.00
#
_symmetry.space_group_name_H-M   'P 1'
#
loop_
_entity.id
_entity.type
_entity.pdbx_description
1 polymer ?
#
loop_
_entity_poly.entity_id
_entity_poly.type
_entity_poly.pdbx_seq_one_letter_code
_entity_poly.pdbx_strand_id
1 'polypeptide(L)'
;MSASGQERLKGWSARLTARNGDHFELRLLKPADLEMLSEYFLSLSDYTKMLYGPHPFDRETAEKLCVEEDPTVLRLVTVERRDGRERICSYFILFLKLRPGDASRYPDLPPEGVCSLAPSVRDDLQNTGLGSLVMAELVELARSLGMRRMILCGGVQARNVRGYHFYQKWGFTKVREFPTQLINYDMIREL
;
A
#
# COMPACT_ATOMS: atom_id res chain seq x y z
N MET A 1 11.56 -24.09 -8.56
CA MET A 1 11.68 -22.67 -8.08
C MET A 1 10.45 -21.94 -8.57
N SER A 2 9.60 -21.46 -7.68
CA SER A 2 8.40 -20.70 -8.05
C SER A 2 8.81 -19.33 -8.60
N ALA A 3 8.21 -18.91 -9.73
CA ALA A 3 8.41 -17.56 -10.29
C ALA A 3 8.16 -16.50 -9.20
N SER A 4 8.95 -15.43 -9.20
CA SER A 4 8.77 -14.33 -8.23
C SER A 4 7.38 -13.71 -8.37
N GLY A 5 6.85 -13.12 -7.29
CA GLY A 5 5.56 -12.44 -7.35
C GLY A 5 5.51 -11.38 -8.45
N GLN A 6 6.61 -10.69 -8.70
CA GLN A 6 6.72 -9.67 -9.77
C GLN A 6 6.69 -10.29 -11.18
N GLU A 7 7.35 -11.43 -11.41
CA GLU A 7 7.30 -12.12 -12.71
C GLU A 7 5.88 -12.60 -13.05
N ARG A 8 5.13 -13.09 -12.04
CA ARG A 8 3.74 -13.52 -12.20
C ARG A 8 2.80 -12.36 -12.55
N LEU A 9 3.20 -11.13 -12.21
CA LEU A 9 2.42 -9.91 -12.42
C LEU A 9 2.95 -9.02 -13.55
N LYS A 10 3.88 -9.53 -14.37
CA LYS A 10 4.38 -8.78 -15.52
C LYS A 10 3.22 -8.43 -16.47
N GLY A 11 2.96 -7.13 -16.61
CA GLY A 11 1.82 -6.62 -17.39
C GLY A 11 0.47 -6.65 -16.68
N TRP A 12 0.42 -7.04 -15.39
CA TRP A 12 -0.82 -6.97 -14.63
C TRP A 12 -1.26 -5.52 -14.42
N SER A 13 -2.51 -5.25 -14.69
CA SER A 13 -3.20 -4.01 -14.33
C SER A 13 -4.68 -4.25 -14.12
N ALA A 14 -5.33 -3.37 -13.35
CA ALA A 14 -6.77 -3.35 -13.15
C ALA A 14 -7.31 -1.95 -13.44
N ARG A 15 -8.47 -1.90 -14.12
CA ARG A 15 -9.18 -0.64 -14.36
C ARG A 15 -10.16 -0.41 -13.23
N LEU A 16 -10.04 0.72 -12.57
CA LEU A 16 -10.91 1.15 -11.47
C LEU A 16 -11.82 2.27 -11.96
N THR A 17 -13.08 2.24 -11.54
CA THR A 17 -14.04 3.32 -11.82
C THR A 17 -14.63 3.81 -10.50
N ALA A 18 -14.40 5.07 -10.18
CA ALA A 18 -14.97 5.70 -9.00
C ALA A 18 -16.47 6.02 -9.21
N ARG A 19 -17.19 6.26 -8.11
CA ARG A 19 -18.64 6.55 -8.16
C ARG A 19 -19.00 7.81 -8.94
N ASN A 20 -18.10 8.77 -9.00
CA ASN A 20 -18.24 10.02 -9.77
C ASN A 20 -17.89 9.87 -11.25
N GLY A 21 -17.55 8.64 -11.70
CA GLY A 21 -17.17 8.35 -13.07
C GLY A 21 -15.68 8.49 -13.41
N ASP A 22 -14.84 8.92 -12.47
CA ASP A 22 -13.39 8.98 -12.72
C ASP A 22 -12.82 7.57 -12.93
N HIS A 23 -11.87 7.46 -13.86
CA HIS A 23 -11.20 6.22 -14.21
C HIS A 23 -9.74 6.25 -13.79
N PHE A 24 -9.29 5.14 -13.21
CA PHE A 24 -7.91 4.95 -12.78
C PHE A 24 -7.38 3.62 -13.31
N GLU A 25 -6.11 3.56 -13.63
CA GLU A 25 -5.37 2.32 -13.85
C GLU A 25 -4.57 1.98 -12.60
N LEU A 26 -4.84 0.84 -11.97
CA LEU A 26 -4.01 0.27 -10.91
C LEU A 26 -3.00 -0.68 -11.56
N ARG A 27 -1.71 -0.47 -11.32
CA ARG A 27 -0.62 -1.28 -11.89
C ARG A 27 0.62 -1.26 -11.02
N LEU A 28 1.58 -2.11 -11.36
CA LEU A 28 2.91 -2.03 -10.73
C LEU A 28 3.60 -0.71 -11.09
N LEU A 29 4.39 -0.22 -10.13
CA LEU A 29 5.33 0.88 -10.34
C LEU A 29 6.38 0.46 -11.37
N LYS A 30 6.76 1.39 -12.27
CA LYS A 30 7.74 1.18 -13.33
C LYS A 30 8.91 2.17 -13.18
N PRO A 31 10.10 1.86 -13.68
CA PRO A 31 11.21 2.81 -13.70
C PRO A 31 10.85 4.15 -14.37
N ALA A 32 10.04 4.13 -15.42
CA ALA A 32 9.57 5.31 -16.12
C ALA A 32 8.64 6.23 -15.31
N ASP A 33 8.16 5.78 -14.14
CA ASP A 33 7.24 6.55 -13.29
C ASP A 33 7.98 7.54 -12.36
N LEU A 34 9.30 7.63 -12.41
CA LEU A 34 10.11 8.43 -11.48
C LEU A 34 9.57 9.85 -11.27
N GLU A 35 9.32 10.58 -12.34
CA GLU A 35 8.85 11.97 -12.21
C GLU A 35 7.47 12.03 -11.61
N MET A 36 6.53 11.17 -12.05
CA MET A 36 5.18 11.10 -11.48
C MET A 36 5.19 10.68 -10.00
N LEU A 37 6.07 9.74 -9.60
CA LEU A 37 6.19 9.30 -8.22
C LEU A 37 6.79 10.40 -7.34
N SER A 38 7.81 11.11 -7.85
CA SER A 38 8.40 12.25 -7.15
C SER A 38 7.36 13.37 -6.95
N GLU A 39 6.62 13.74 -8.00
CA GLU A 39 5.53 14.72 -7.90
C GLU A 39 4.45 14.27 -6.89
N TYR A 40 4.08 12.99 -6.92
CA TYR A 40 3.13 12.43 -5.95
C TYR A 40 3.65 12.57 -4.51
N PHE A 41 4.89 12.17 -4.23
CA PHE A 41 5.47 12.25 -2.90
C PHE A 41 5.55 13.70 -2.39
N LEU A 42 5.96 14.63 -3.26
CA LEU A 42 6.05 16.05 -2.89
C LEU A 42 4.67 16.68 -2.67
N SER A 43 3.63 16.19 -3.36
CA SER A 43 2.27 16.74 -3.26
C SER A 43 1.52 16.35 -1.98
N LEU A 44 1.99 15.35 -1.24
CA LEU A 44 1.36 14.92 0.00
C LEU A 44 1.57 15.94 1.11
N SER A 45 0.53 16.19 1.91
CA SER A 45 0.63 17.06 3.09
C SER A 45 1.57 16.46 4.14
N ASP A 46 2.13 17.32 4.98
CA ASP A 46 2.97 16.90 6.12
C ASP A 46 2.20 15.96 7.05
N TYR A 47 0.89 16.17 7.19
CA TYR A 47 0.03 15.29 7.97
C TYR A 47 -0.02 13.87 7.38
N THR A 48 -0.22 13.74 6.07
CA THR A 48 -0.23 12.42 5.40
C THR A 48 1.15 11.77 5.47
N LYS A 49 2.24 12.52 5.26
CA LYS A 49 3.61 12.02 5.39
C LYS A 49 3.92 11.51 6.79
N MET A 50 3.48 12.23 7.82
CA MET A 50 3.68 11.85 9.22
C MET A 50 2.97 10.54 9.61
N LEU A 51 1.87 10.21 8.96
CA LEU A 51 1.11 8.98 9.23
C LEU A 51 1.69 7.74 8.53
N TYR A 52 2.64 7.92 7.62
CA TYR A 52 3.22 6.85 6.83
C TYR A 52 4.58 6.41 7.39
N GLY A 53 4.78 5.11 7.56
CA GLY A 53 5.95 4.58 8.26
C GLY A 53 7.05 3.92 7.40
N PRO A 54 6.77 3.37 6.21
CA PRO A 54 7.75 2.55 5.50
C PRO A 54 9.01 3.26 5.02
N HIS A 55 8.89 4.51 4.53
CA HIS A 55 9.99 5.32 4.00
C HIS A 55 9.59 6.81 3.91
N PRO A 56 10.55 7.73 3.75
CA PRO A 56 10.27 9.14 3.44
C PRO A 56 9.53 9.31 2.11
N PHE A 57 8.88 10.47 1.94
CA PHE A 57 8.26 10.89 0.70
C PHE A 57 9.07 12.04 0.08
N ASP A 58 10.22 11.72 -0.49
CA ASP A 58 11.13 12.63 -1.16
C ASP A 58 11.59 12.07 -2.51
N ARG A 59 12.31 12.87 -3.28
CA ARG A 59 12.79 12.51 -4.62
C ARG A 59 13.81 11.37 -4.57
N GLU A 60 14.74 11.41 -3.61
CA GLU A 60 15.77 10.38 -3.46
C GLU A 60 15.13 9.01 -3.22
N THR A 61 14.10 8.96 -2.38
CA THR A 61 13.30 7.74 -2.17
C THR A 61 12.60 7.31 -3.46
N ALA A 62 12.00 8.23 -4.22
CA ALA A 62 11.36 7.88 -5.48
C ALA A 62 12.35 7.28 -6.49
N GLU A 63 13.55 7.84 -6.61
CA GLU A 63 14.62 7.32 -7.46
C GLU A 63 15.00 5.89 -7.08
N LYS A 64 15.21 5.64 -5.79
CA LYS A 64 15.51 4.30 -5.27
C LYS A 64 14.38 3.31 -5.57
N LEU A 65 13.14 3.66 -5.27
CA LEU A 65 12.00 2.76 -5.39
C LEU A 65 11.66 2.39 -6.83
N CYS A 66 11.93 3.27 -7.79
CA CYS A 66 11.69 3.03 -9.21
C CYS A 66 12.68 2.02 -9.83
N VAL A 67 13.87 1.86 -9.23
CA VAL A 67 14.91 0.95 -9.76
C VAL A 67 15.14 -0.27 -8.86
N GLU A 68 14.64 -0.25 -7.63
CA GLU A 68 14.82 -1.34 -6.67
C GLU A 68 13.98 -2.56 -7.07
N GLU A 69 14.66 -3.67 -7.34
CA GLU A 69 14.04 -4.96 -7.61
C GLU A 69 14.09 -5.83 -6.35
N ASP A 70 12.93 -6.03 -5.71
CA ASP A 70 12.74 -7.00 -4.63
C ASP A 70 11.55 -7.90 -4.99
N PRO A 71 11.77 -9.21 -5.25
CA PRO A 71 10.70 -10.13 -5.66
C PRO A 71 9.64 -10.34 -4.58
N THR A 72 9.90 -9.90 -3.35
CA THR A 72 8.97 -10.00 -2.22
C THR A 72 8.20 -8.70 -1.96
N VAL A 73 8.43 -7.67 -2.75
CA VAL A 73 7.78 -6.35 -2.59
C VAL A 73 7.06 -5.95 -3.87
N LEU A 74 5.76 -5.76 -3.79
CA LEU A 74 4.97 -5.21 -4.88
C LEU A 74 4.66 -3.75 -4.58
N ARG A 75 5.12 -2.85 -5.44
CA ARG A 75 4.78 -1.42 -5.39
C ARG A 75 3.74 -1.15 -6.45
N LEU A 76 2.57 -0.71 -6.01
CA LEU A 76 1.43 -0.48 -6.90
C LEU A 76 1.06 1.01 -6.87
N VAL A 77 0.73 1.52 -8.03
CA VAL A 77 0.26 2.90 -8.20
C VAL A 77 -1.09 2.91 -8.90
N THR A 78 -1.96 3.84 -8.50
CA THR A 78 -3.08 4.19 -9.38
C THR A 78 -2.70 5.42 -10.18
N VAL A 79 -2.94 5.33 -11.48
CA VAL A 79 -2.70 6.42 -12.43
C VAL A 79 -4.03 6.91 -12.99
N GLU A 80 -4.23 8.21 -12.95
CA GLU A 80 -5.32 8.92 -13.64
C GLU A 80 -4.76 9.61 -14.87
N ARG A 81 -5.49 9.57 -15.97
CA ARG A 81 -5.21 10.38 -17.15
C ARG A 81 -6.25 11.48 -17.28
N ARG A 82 -5.83 12.73 -17.15
CA ARG A 82 -6.68 13.90 -17.26
C ARG A 82 -6.02 14.97 -18.14
N ASP A 83 -6.75 15.49 -19.11
CA ASP A 83 -6.27 16.53 -20.04
C ASP A 83 -4.94 16.17 -20.73
N GLY A 84 -4.78 14.91 -21.10
CA GLY A 84 -3.59 14.40 -21.76
C GLY A 84 -2.39 14.17 -20.84
N ARG A 85 -2.49 14.47 -19.55
CA ARG A 85 -1.43 14.25 -18.56
C ARG A 85 -1.79 13.05 -17.66
N GLU A 86 -0.76 12.29 -17.31
CA GLU A 86 -0.89 11.20 -16.32
C GLU A 86 -0.37 11.68 -14.97
N ARG A 87 -1.03 11.26 -13.88
CA ARG A 87 -0.57 11.49 -12.51
C ARG A 87 -0.82 10.29 -11.63
N ILE A 88 0.08 10.05 -10.67
CA ILE A 88 -0.14 9.06 -9.62
C ILE A 88 -1.12 9.64 -8.59
N CYS A 89 -2.15 8.84 -8.27
CA CYS A 89 -3.22 9.19 -7.34
C CYS A 89 -3.12 8.44 -6.02
N SER A 90 -2.50 7.27 -6.02
CA SER A 90 -2.20 6.51 -4.81
C SER A 90 -0.95 5.66 -5.00
N TYR A 91 -0.31 5.32 -3.89
CA TYR A 91 0.83 4.43 -3.83
C TYR A 91 0.64 3.43 -2.70
N PHE A 92 0.73 2.15 -3.03
CA PHE A 92 0.52 1.04 -2.11
C PHE A 92 1.72 0.09 -2.18
N ILE A 93 2.18 -0.37 -1.03
CA ILE A 93 3.17 -1.43 -0.95
C ILE A 93 2.51 -2.68 -0.39
N LEU A 94 2.65 -3.81 -1.08
CA LEU A 94 2.32 -5.13 -0.57
C LEU A 94 3.62 -5.91 -0.40
N PHE A 95 4.01 -6.16 0.84
CA PHE A 95 5.15 -7.00 1.19
C PHE A 95 4.67 -8.45 1.29
N LEU A 96 5.17 -9.31 0.42
CA LEU A 96 4.84 -10.76 0.39
C LEU A 96 5.58 -11.57 1.46
N LYS A 97 6.53 -10.92 2.15
CA LYS A 97 7.18 -11.40 3.37
C LYS A 97 7.13 -10.32 4.43
N LEU A 98 6.93 -10.71 5.66
CA LEU A 98 6.96 -9.77 6.77
C LEU A 98 8.36 -9.16 6.92
N ARG A 99 8.42 -7.87 7.13
CA ARG A 99 9.65 -7.18 7.54
C ARG A 99 10.03 -7.63 8.95
N PRO A 100 11.32 -7.65 9.32
CA PRO A 100 11.76 -8.11 10.65
C PRO A 100 11.02 -7.43 11.81
N GLY A 101 10.81 -6.11 11.72
CA GLY A 101 10.09 -5.37 12.75
C GLY A 101 8.60 -5.71 12.85
N ASP A 102 7.96 -6.11 11.74
CA ASP A 102 6.58 -6.60 11.77
C ASP A 102 6.54 -8.03 12.31
N ALA A 103 7.42 -8.91 11.82
CA ALA A 103 7.49 -10.31 12.25
C ALA A 103 7.70 -10.44 13.77
N SER A 104 8.54 -9.59 14.36
CA SER A 104 8.78 -9.60 15.82
C SER A 104 7.54 -9.26 16.66
N ARG A 105 6.58 -8.51 16.08
CA ARG A 105 5.32 -8.18 16.76
C ARG A 105 4.25 -9.26 16.62
N TYR A 106 4.44 -10.23 15.72
CA TYR A 106 3.50 -11.32 15.47
C TYR A 106 4.19 -12.69 15.59
N PRO A 107 4.76 -13.04 16.77
CA PRO A 107 5.57 -14.25 16.94
C PRO A 107 4.79 -15.54 16.68
N ASP A 108 3.47 -15.51 16.86
CA ASP A 108 2.60 -16.68 16.70
C ASP A 108 2.07 -16.83 15.25
N LEU A 109 2.36 -15.89 14.36
CA LEU A 109 1.98 -16.02 12.96
C LEU A 109 3.00 -16.86 12.20
N PRO A 110 2.54 -17.87 11.43
CA PRO A 110 3.44 -18.57 10.52
C PRO A 110 3.99 -17.56 9.49
N PRO A 111 5.29 -17.63 9.15
CA PRO A 111 5.89 -16.69 8.20
C PRO A 111 5.34 -16.83 6.78
N GLU A 112 4.80 -18.00 6.44
CA GLU A 112 4.23 -18.28 5.12
C GLU A 112 2.76 -17.88 5.03
N GLY A 113 2.40 -17.30 3.90
CA GLY A 113 1.01 -16.89 3.62
C GLY A 113 0.57 -15.66 4.39
N VAL A 114 1.50 -14.88 4.93
CA VAL A 114 1.22 -13.58 5.56
C VAL A 114 1.89 -12.48 4.75
N CYS A 115 1.10 -11.47 4.36
CA CYS A 115 1.61 -10.26 3.73
C CYS A 115 1.39 -9.04 4.62
N SER A 116 2.11 -7.95 4.34
CA SER A 116 1.85 -6.67 5.01
C SER A 116 1.60 -5.55 4.00
N LEU A 117 0.76 -4.61 4.37
CA LEU A 117 0.25 -3.53 3.52
C LEU A 117 0.64 -2.16 4.05
N ALA A 118 1.08 -1.27 3.15
CA ALA A 118 1.30 0.14 3.45
C ALA A 118 0.66 1.02 2.36
N PRO A 119 -0.51 1.61 2.63
CA PRO A 119 -1.22 2.44 1.66
C PRO A 119 -0.95 3.94 1.85
N SER A 120 -0.91 4.69 0.75
CA SER A 120 -1.09 6.13 0.75
C SER A 120 -1.94 6.59 -0.44
N VAL A 121 -2.75 7.63 -0.23
CA VAL A 121 -3.64 8.22 -1.24
C VAL A 121 -3.45 9.74 -1.20
N ARG A 122 -3.41 10.38 -2.37
CA ARG A 122 -3.36 11.85 -2.49
C ARG A 122 -4.42 12.51 -1.60
N ASP A 123 -4.06 13.62 -0.99
CA ASP A 123 -4.94 14.31 -0.03
C ASP A 123 -6.27 14.73 -0.67
N ASP A 124 -6.25 15.21 -1.91
CA ASP A 124 -7.45 15.62 -2.68
C ASP A 124 -8.37 14.44 -3.08
N LEU A 125 -7.86 13.21 -3.03
CA LEU A 125 -8.60 11.98 -3.36
C LEU A 125 -8.93 11.12 -2.14
N GLN A 126 -8.57 11.55 -0.94
CA GLN A 126 -8.97 10.86 0.28
C GLN A 126 -10.48 11.04 0.51
N ASN A 127 -11.14 10.02 1.05
CA ASN A 127 -12.60 9.93 1.25
C ASN A 127 -13.45 9.89 -0.03
N THR A 128 -12.85 9.85 -1.23
CA THR A 128 -13.58 9.70 -2.50
C THR A 128 -13.95 8.25 -2.82
N GLY A 129 -13.41 7.29 -2.07
CA GLY A 129 -13.57 5.85 -2.32
C GLY A 129 -12.40 5.21 -3.05
N LEU A 130 -11.42 5.97 -3.59
CA LEU A 130 -10.28 5.43 -4.31
C LEU A 130 -9.51 4.38 -3.49
N GLY A 131 -9.21 4.67 -2.22
CA GLY A 131 -8.54 3.71 -1.35
C GLY A 131 -9.30 2.39 -1.20
N SER A 132 -10.65 2.43 -1.23
CA SER A 132 -11.48 1.22 -1.16
C SER A 132 -11.46 0.43 -2.46
N LEU A 133 -11.44 1.08 -3.61
CA LEU A 133 -11.30 0.43 -4.91
C LEU A 133 -9.96 -0.32 -4.99
N VAL A 134 -8.87 0.35 -4.60
CA VAL A 134 -7.54 -0.26 -4.59
C VAL A 134 -7.48 -1.42 -3.60
N MET A 135 -8.05 -1.28 -2.40
CA MET A 135 -8.04 -2.34 -1.38
C MET A 135 -8.76 -3.60 -1.87
N ALA A 136 -9.87 -3.46 -2.62
CA ALA A 136 -10.57 -4.60 -3.20
C ALA A 136 -9.65 -5.42 -4.11
N GLU A 137 -8.98 -4.77 -5.04
CA GLU A 137 -8.03 -5.42 -5.96
C GLU A 137 -6.84 -6.04 -5.23
N LEU A 138 -6.31 -5.35 -4.21
CA LEU A 138 -5.17 -5.86 -3.43
C LEU A 138 -5.50 -7.10 -2.61
N VAL A 139 -6.71 -7.19 -2.09
CA VAL A 139 -7.18 -8.39 -1.38
C VAL A 139 -7.24 -9.58 -2.34
N GLU A 140 -7.82 -9.41 -3.52
CA GLU A 140 -7.89 -10.48 -4.52
C GLU A 140 -6.50 -10.84 -5.07
N LEU A 141 -5.64 -9.84 -5.28
CA LEU A 141 -4.26 -10.05 -5.68
C LEU A 141 -3.49 -10.86 -4.63
N ALA A 142 -3.59 -10.48 -3.34
CA ALA A 142 -2.93 -11.20 -2.26
C ALA A 142 -3.39 -12.66 -2.18
N ARG A 143 -4.72 -12.90 -2.29
CA ARG A 143 -5.28 -14.26 -2.36
C ARG A 143 -4.72 -15.07 -3.53
N SER A 144 -4.66 -14.48 -4.72
CA SER A 144 -4.14 -15.12 -5.93
C SER A 144 -2.66 -15.51 -5.82
N LEU A 145 -1.92 -14.78 -4.97
CA LEU A 145 -0.51 -15.05 -4.63
C LEU A 145 -0.35 -16.05 -3.48
N GLY A 146 -1.46 -16.61 -2.96
CA GLY A 146 -1.44 -17.61 -1.89
C GLY A 146 -1.33 -17.02 -0.48
N MET A 147 -1.54 -15.71 -0.33
CA MET A 147 -1.61 -15.10 1.00
C MET A 147 -2.93 -15.46 1.68
N ARG A 148 -2.86 -15.74 2.97
CA ARG A 148 -4.00 -16.12 3.83
C ARG A 148 -4.31 -15.05 4.87
N ARG A 149 -3.34 -14.19 5.17
CA ARG A 149 -3.46 -13.11 6.14
C ARG A 149 -2.79 -11.85 5.63
N MET A 150 -3.34 -10.73 6.03
CA MET A 150 -2.78 -9.41 5.76
C MET A 150 -2.69 -8.63 7.06
N ILE A 151 -1.52 -8.04 7.33
CA ILE A 151 -1.30 -7.12 8.44
C ILE A 151 -0.97 -5.72 7.93
N LEU A 152 -0.95 -4.73 8.80
CA LEU A 152 -0.50 -3.40 8.46
C LEU A 152 1.01 -3.29 8.71
N CYS A 153 1.76 -2.84 7.71
CA CYS A 153 3.20 -2.60 7.82
C CYS A 153 3.45 -1.46 8.83
N GLY A 154 4.13 -1.78 9.92
CA GLY A 154 4.37 -0.83 11.00
C GLY A 154 3.14 -0.47 11.84
N GLY A 155 2.01 -1.15 11.63
CA GLY A 155 0.74 -0.85 12.31
C GLY A 155 0.07 0.44 11.84
N VAL A 156 -0.95 0.90 12.57
CA VAL A 156 -1.61 2.19 12.35
C VAL A 156 -1.50 3.05 13.61
N GLN A 157 -1.11 4.31 13.47
CA GLN A 157 -1.03 5.25 14.60
C GLN A 157 -2.42 5.46 15.22
N ALA A 158 -2.51 5.41 16.55
CA ALA A 158 -3.77 5.57 17.29
C ALA A 158 -4.50 6.88 16.94
N ARG A 159 -3.77 7.95 16.64
CA ARG A 159 -4.31 9.24 16.20
C ARG A 159 -4.84 9.24 14.77
N ASN A 160 -4.51 8.22 13.96
CA ASN A 160 -5.03 8.06 12.60
C ASN A 160 -6.42 7.39 12.64
N VAL A 161 -7.37 8.07 13.24
CA VAL A 161 -8.76 7.56 13.42
C VAL A 161 -9.40 7.19 12.09
N ARG A 162 -9.15 7.99 11.04
CA ARG A 162 -9.66 7.71 9.69
C ARG A 162 -9.08 6.41 9.12
N GLY A 163 -7.76 6.23 9.21
CA GLY A 163 -7.09 5.00 8.76
C GLY A 163 -7.56 3.80 9.56
N TYR A 164 -7.70 3.93 10.88
CA TYR A 164 -8.20 2.86 11.74
C TYR A 164 -9.61 2.39 11.32
N HIS A 165 -10.56 3.32 11.13
CA HIS A 165 -11.92 2.97 10.67
C HIS A 165 -11.92 2.41 9.23
N PHE A 166 -11.06 2.91 8.35
CA PHE A 166 -10.90 2.35 7.01
C PHE A 166 -10.49 0.88 7.09
N TYR A 167 -9.50 0.53 7.90
CA TYR A 167 -9.06 -0.86 8.05
C TYR A 167 -10.13 -1.73 8.72
N GLN A 168 -10.83 -1.23 9.73
CA GLN A 168 -11.96 -1.97 10.32
C GLN A 168 -13.04 -2.30 9.29
N LYS A 169 -13.40 -1.34 8.44
CA LYS A 169 -14.36 -1.55 7.33
C LYS A 169 -13.89 -2.63 6.37
N TRP A 170 -12.57 -2.81 6.24
CA TRP A 170 -11.96 -3.84 5.41
C TRP A 170 -11.68 -5.14 6.16
N GLY A 171 -12.30 -5.35 7.32
CA GLY A 171 -12.22 -6.59 8.09
C GLY A 171 -10.92 -6.78 8.86
N PHE A 172 -10.11 -5.74 9.01
CA PHE A 172 -8.98 -5.81 9.93
C PHE A 172 -9.45 -5.68 11.37
N THR A 173 -8.96 -6.55 12.24
CA THR A 173 -9.18 -6.51 13.68
C THR A 173 -7.91 -6.06 14.40
N LYS A 174 -8.06 -5.22 15.42
CA LYS A 174 -6.95 -4.82 16.29
C LYS A 174 -6.55 -5.99 17.17
N VAL A 175 -5.28 -6.35 17.18
CA VAL A 175 -4.73 -7.46 18.00
C VAL A 175 -3.94 -6.97 19.19
N ARG A 176 -3.26 -5.83 19.09
CA ARG A 176 -2.51 -5.23 20.21
C ARG A 176 -2.22 -3.75 19.99
N GLU A 177 -1.71 -3.14 21.05
CA GLU A 177 -1.08 -1.82 21.02
C GLU A 177 0.43 -1.97 21.21
N PHE A 178 1.19 -1.11 20.56
CA PHE A 178 2.62 -1.03 20.80
C PHE A 178 3.11 0.43 20.72
N PRO A 179 4.05 0.81 21.59
CA PRO A 179 4.62 2.15 21.57
C PRO A 179 5.76 2.24 20.54
N THR A 180 5.83 3.38 19.87
CA THR A 180 7.02 3.94 19.22
C THR A 180 7.22 5.33 19.81
N GLN A 181 7.41 6.35 18.99
CA GLN A 181 7.22 7.73 19.44
C GLN A 181 5.74 8.04 19.77
N LEU A 182 4.83 7.24 19.24
CA LEU A 182 3.38 7.31 19.40
C LEU A 182 2.83 5.91 19.63
N ILE A 183 1.60 5.84 20.17
CA ILE A 183 0.87 4.56 20.26
C ILE A 183 0.41 4.14 18.86
N ASN A 184 0.67 2.89 18.53
CA ASN A 184 0.24 2.24 17.28
C ASN A 184 -0.60 1.01 17.59
N TYR A 185 -1.46 0.64 16.65
CA TYR A 185 -2.27 -0.57 16.70
C TYR A 185 -1.78 -1.56 15.65
N ASP A 186 -1.42 -2.75 16.08
CA ASP A 186 -1.29 -3.88 15.20
C ASP A 186 -2.68 -4.37 14.81
N MET A 187 -2.89 -4.53 13.50
CA MET A 187 -4.16 -5.00 12.96
C MET A 187 -3.92 -6.13 11.96
N ILE A 188 -4.83 -7.12 11.97
CA ILE A 188 -4.76 -8.29 11.10
C ILE A 188 -6.11 -8.56 10.44
N ARG A 189 -6.06 -9.09 9.24
CA ARG A 189 -7.21 -9.58 8.48
C ARG A 189 -6.93 -10.97 7.94
N GLU A 190 -7.90 -11.89 8.05
CA GLU A 190 -7.94 -13.13 7.27
C GLU A 190 -8.37 -12.82 5.82
N LEU A 191 -7.74 -13.47 4.84
CA LEU A 191 -7.97 -13.26 3.41
C LEU A 191 -8.84 -14.34 2.79
#